data_9ef87dc051adc6b636df977ea8ab5e32
#
_entry.id   9ef87dc051adc6b636df977ea8ab5e32
#
_cell.length_a   1.000
_cell.length_b   1.000
_cell.length_c   1.000
_cell.angle_alpha   90.00
_cell.angle_beta   90.00
_cell.angle_gamma   90.00
#
_symmetry.space_group_name_H-M   'P 1'
#
loop_
_entity.id
_entity.type
_entity.pdbx_description
1 polymer ?
#
loop_
_entity_poly.entity_id
_entity_poly.type
_entity_poly.pdbx_seq_one_letter_code
_entity_poly.pdbx_strand_id
1 'polypeptide(L)'
;VLFRSEGDWADEENDDGDIEDKAYAGLLPWVDDQNDDANSSDSGLPRSLLLTAKLTALFESTFGPGRTSPLLRPTIYHWPEALAQAADMTVTCPGCSMHYYYDFIHPETEAHHCPYCTTPRPQVLILESYRWKGTDTPLELPCWRYVREIPPGSELTVPRRVFDEFLMLDSDTAEVLISSGDEGILIKKSDHARS
;
A
#
# COMPACT_ATOMS: atom_id res chain seq x y z
N VAL A 1 -5.38 -11.36 10.04
CA VAL A 1 -5.11 -12.65 10.67
C VAL A 1 -4.12 -13.40 9.79
N LEU A 2 -2.93 -13.72 10.34
CA LEU A 2 -1.86 -14.40 9.61
C LEU A 2 -2.05 -15.93 9.61
N PHE A 3 -2.91 -16.42 10.48
CA PHE A 3 -3.29 -17.82 10.60
C PHE A 3 -4.80 -17.94 10.57
N ARG A 4 -5.28 -19.02 9.97
CA ARG A 4 -6.70 -19.39 9.98
C ARG A 4 -6.87 -20.59 10.89
N SER A 5 -7.97 -20.63 11.60
CA SER A 5 -8.44 -21.80 12.32
C SER A 5 -9.18 -22.82 11.42
N GLU A 6 -9.22 -22.57 10.11
CA GLU A 6 -10.01 -23.33 9.12
C GLU A 6 -9.13 -23.95 8.04
N GLY A 7 -7.90 -24.35 8.36
CA GLY A 7 -7.04 -25.10 7.45
C GLY A 7 -7.19 -26.62 7.66
N ASP A 8 -6.52 -27.44 6.84
CA ASP A 8 -6.54 -28.91 6.93
C ASP A 8 -6.12 -29.46 8.31
N TRP A 9 -5.50 -28.63 9.14
CA TRP A 9 -5.11 -28.95 10.51
C TRP A 9 -6.17 -28.61 11.57
N ALA A 10 -7.28 -27.95 11.20
CA ALA A 10 -8.42 -27.71 12.10
C ALA A 10 -9.21 -28.99 12.40
N ASP A 11 -9.08 -30.02 11.54
CA ASP A 11 -9.76 -31.32 11.66
C ASP A 11 -8.93 -32.35 12.46
N GLU A 12 -7.67 -32.07 12.79
CA GLU A 12 -6.94 -32.89 13.75
C GLU A 12 -7.44 -32.57 15.16
N GLU A 13 -7.78 -33.59 15.94
CA GLU A 13 -8.13 -33.51 17.37
C GLU A 13 -6.93 -33.00 18.21
N ASN A 14 -6.30 -31.92 17.77
CA ASN A 14 -5.20 -31.28 18.44
C ASN A 14 -5.74 -30.22 19.41
N ASP A 15 -5.18 -30.19 20.58
CA ASP A 15 -5.38 -29.12 21.56
C ASP A 15 -5.05 -27.77 20.86
N ASP A 16 -6.01 -26.84 20.81
CA ASP A 16 -5.87 -25.52 20.20
C ASP A 16 -4.55 -24.81 20.58
N GLY A 17 -4.04 -25.11 21.78
CA GLY A 17 -2.76 -24.59 22.26
C GLY A 17 -1.55 -25.09 21.46
N ASP A 18 -1.56 -26.30 20.94
CA ASP A 18 -0.43 -26.86 20.19
C ASP A 18 -0.27 -26.18 18.80
N ILE A 19 -1.38 -25.83 18.15
CA ILE A 19 -1.37 -25.12 16.85
C ILE A 19 -0.85 -23.70 17.04
N GLU A 20 -1.33 -23.00 18.06
CA GLU A 20 -0.91 -21.64 18.36
C GLU A 20 0.58 -21.57 18.72
N ASP A 21 1.06 -22.50 19.54
CA ASP A 21 2.49 -22.61 19.89
C ASP A 21 3.35 -22.89 18.64
N LYS A 22 2.93 -23.77 17.74
CA LYS A 22 3.61 -24.02 16.46
C LYS A 22 3.62 -22.77 15.58
N ALA A 23 2.52 -22.02 15.53
CA ALA A 23 2.43 -20.77 14.76
C ALA A 23 3.40 -19.71 15.30
N TYR A 24 3.44 -19.51 16.63
CA TYR A 24 4.39 -18.57 17.26
C TYR A 24 5.85 -19.01 17.12
N ALA A 25 6.10 -20.30 17.14
CA ALA A 25 7.43 -20.86 16.88
C ALA A 25 7.87 -20.72 15.40
N GLY A 26 6.98 -20.27 14.51
CA GLY A 26 7.26 -20.15 13.08
C GLY A 26 7.32 -21.50 12.35
N LEU A 27 6.68 -22.53 12.90
CA LEU A 27 6.65 -23.88 12.32
C LEU A 27 5.54 -24.03 11.27
N LEU A 28 4.51 -23.18 11.32
CA LEU A 28 3.42 -23.19 10.34
C LEU A 28 3.66 -22.17 9.24
N PRO A 29 3.24 -22.46 7.99
CA PRO A 29 3.34 -21.48 6.90
C PRO A 29 2.42 -20.30 7.17
N TRP A 30 2.75 -19.15 6.65
CA TRP A 30 1.84 -18.01 6.65
C TRP A 30 0.81 -18.14 5.51
N VAL A 31 -0.27 -17.37 5.59
CA VAL A 31 -1.46 -17.51 4.71
C VAL A 31 -1.18 -17.35 3.21
N ASP A 32 -0.10 -16.72 2.80
CA ASP A 32 0.29 -16.53 1.41
C ASP A 32 1.70 -17.13 1.15
N ASP A 33 2.09 -18.18 1.86
CA ASP A 33 3.36 -18.86 1.61
C ASP A 33 3.32 -19.49 0.21
N GLN A 34 4.25 -19.10 -0.66
CA GLN A 34 4.27 -19.57 -2.05
C GLN A 34 4.78 -21.01 -2.20
N ASN A 35 5.38 -21.56 -1.15
CA ASN A 35 5.97 -22.90 -1.16
C ASN A 35 5.17 -23.92 -0.35
N ASP A 36 4.20 -23.45 0.44
CA ASP A 36 3.41 -24.28 1.34
C ASP A 36 2.00 -23.67 1.48
N ASP A 37 1.03 -24.29 0.86
CA ASP A 37 -0.36 -23.86 0.78
C ASP A 37 -1.25 -24.38 1.92
N ALA A 38 -0.69 -25.11 2.88
CA ALA A 38 -1.46 -25.68 4.00
C ALA A 38 -2.25 -24.66 4.82
N ASN A 39 -1.82 -23.39 4.84
CA ASN A 39 -2.56 -22.28 5.46
C ASN A 39 -3.26 -21.36 4.43
N SER A 40 -3.25 -21.70 3.16
CA SER A 40 -3.90 -20.91 2.13
C SER A 40 -5.42 -21.04 2.20
N SER A 41 -6.13 -20.12 1.57
CA SER A 41 -7.58 -20.18 1.48
C SER A 41 -8.05 -19.62 0.15
N ASP A 42 -8.89 -20.38 -0.50
CA ASP A 42 -9.59 -20.00 -1.72
C ASP A 42 -10.65 -18.91 -1.49
N SER A 43 -11.01 -18.66 -0.23
CA SER A 43 -11.98 -17.64 0.14
C SER A 43 -11.31 -16.38 0.66
N GLY A 44 -11.84 -15.23 0.28
CA GLY A 44 -11.38 -13.92 0.75
C GLY A 44 -10.98 -12.98 -0.38
N LEU A 45 -10.58 -11.76 -0.02
CA LEU A 45 -10.16 -10.75 -0.98
C LEU A 45 -8.75 -11.08 -1.51
N PRO A 46 -8.52 -10.92 -2.82
CA PRO A 46 -7.18 -11.03 -3.38
C PRO A 46 -6.18 -10.12 -2.67
N ARG A 47 -4.98 -10.61 -2.40
CA ARG A 47 -3.95 -9.81 -1.68
C ARG A 47 -3.58 -8.53 -2.42
N SER A 48 -3.65 -8.53 -3.75
CA SER A 48 -3.43 -7.33 -4.58
C SER A 48 -4.38 -6.17 -4.27
N LEU A 49 -5.52 -6.44 -3.62
CA LEU A 49 -6.44 -5.40 -3.12
C LEU A 49 -6.03 -4.83 -1.76
N LEU A 50 -5.25 -5.57 -1.00
CA LEU A 50 -4.88 -5.25 0.38
C LEU A 50 -3.44 -4.79 0.51
N LEU A 51 -2.55 -5.27 -0.35
CA LEU A 51 -1.11 -5.04 -0.27
C LEU A 51 -0.59 -4.46 -1.59
N THR A 52 0.18 -3.38 -1.50
CA THR A 52 1.02 -2.93 -2.63
C THR A 52 2.16 -3.92 -2.84
N ALA A 53 2.80 -3.91 -4.00
CA ALA A 53 3.95 -4.76 -4.28
C ALA A 53 5.07 -4.64 -3.22
N LYS A 54 5.28 -3.41 -2.70
CA LYS A 54 6.28 -3.14 -1.65
C LYS A 54 5.88 -3.77 -0.31
N LEU A 55 4.61 -3.66 0.08
CA LEU A 55 4.08 -4.32 1.27
C LEU A 55 4.13 -5.84 1.12
N THR A 56 3.73 -6.38 -0.03
CA THR A 56 3.83 -7.83 -0.32
C THR A 56 5.26 -8.33 -0.09
N ALA A 57 6.27 -7.66 -0.65
CA ALA A 57 7.66 -8.04 -0.47
C ALA A 57 8.11 -8.01 1.01
N LEU A 58 7.63 -7.03 1.80
CA LEU A 58 7.92 -6.97 3.24
C LEU A 58 7.25 -8.11 4.02
N PHE A 59 6.00 -8.42 3.69
CA PHE A 59 5.29 -9.54 4.30
C PHE A 59 5.94 -10.88 3.94
N GLU A 60 6.23 -11.12 2.67
CA GLU A 60 6.92 -12.33 2.20
C GLU A 60 8.28 -12.52 2.88
N SER A 61 9.09 -11.46 2.95
CA SER A 61 10.40 -11.53 3.61
C SER A 61 10.28 -11.81 5.11
N THR A 62 9.25 -11.25 5.76
CA THR A 62 9.04 -11.39 7.21
C THR A 62 8.49 -12.76 7.58
N PHE A 63 7.45 -13.21 6.89
CA PHE A 63 6.66 -14.39 7.26
C PHE A 63 6.99 -15.63 6.42
N GLY A 64 7.70 -15.48 5.31
CA GLY A 64 8.32 -16.58 4.58
C GLY A 64 9.67 -16.96 5.23
N PRO A 65 10.81 -16.65 4.61
CA PRO A 65 12.12 -17.04 5.14
C PRO A 65 12.44 -16.39 6.49
N GLY A 66 11.97 -15.18 6.76
CA GLY A 66 12.15 -14.49 8.04
C GLY A 66 11.42 -15.15 9.21
N ARG A 67 10.47 -16.03 8.96
CA ARG A 67 9.75 -16.80 9.97
C ARG A 67 10.72 -17.62 10.84
N THR A 68 11.59 -18.37 10.19
CA THR A 68 12.58 -19.24 10.86
C THR A 68 13.96 -18.60 10.98
N SER A 69 14.26 -17.56 10.21
CA SER A 69 15.54 -16.86 10.19
C SER A 69 15.37 -15.36 10.42
N PRO A 70 15.42 -14.88 11.68
CA PRO A 70 15.19 -13.47 12.01
C PRO A 70 16.09 -12.48 11.28
N LEU A 71 17.28 -12.89 10.87
CA LEU A 71 18.22 -12.04 10.12
C LEU A 71 17.74 -11.70 8.69
N LEU A 72 16.77 -12.45 8.17
CA LEU A 72 16.17 -12.22 6.85
C LEU A 72 14.96 -11.28 6.92
N ARG A 73 14.53 -10.90 8.13
CA ARG A 73 13.42 -9.96 8.31
C ARG A 73 13.83 -8.56 7.90
N PRO A 74 12.97 -7.84 7.15
CA PRO A 74 13.18 -6.41 6.92
C PRO A 74 13.29 -5.66 8.25
N THR A 75 14.12 -4.63 8.29
CA THR A 75 14.19 -3.77 9.46
C THR A 75 12.90 -2.97 9.61
N ILE A 76 12.58 -2.57 10.84
CA ILE A 76 11.37 -1.79 11.15
C ILE A 76 11.28 -0.49 10.32
N TYR A 77 12.40 0.06 9.87
CA TYR A 77 12.46 1.29 9.09
C TYR A 77 11.85 1.19 7.69
N HIS A 78 11.75 -0.01 7.10
CA HIS A 78 11.11 -0.21 5.79
C HIS A 78 9.58 -0.13 5.84
N TRP A 79 8.98 -0.43 6.99
CA TRP A 79 7.54 -0.49 7.13
C TRP A 79 6.83 0.86 7.06
N PRO A 80 7.27 1.92 7.77
CA PRO A 80 6.62 3.24 7.70
C PRO A 80 6.56 3.78 6.29
N GLU A 81 7.65 3.65 5.51
CA GLU A 81 7.69 4.10 4.13
C GLU A 81 6.69 3.33 3.26
N ALA A 82 6.69 1.99 3.33
CA ALA A 82 5.78 1.16 2.54
C ALA A 82 4.31 1.42 2.90
N LEU A 83 4.00 1.59 4.19
CA LEU A 83 2.66 1.90 4.67
C LEU A 83 2.20 3.30 4.23
N ALA A 84 3.07 4.30 4.31
CA ALA A 84 2.75 5.66 3.87
C ALA A 84 2.53 5.73 2.35
N GLN A 85 3.36 5.03 1.56
CA GLN A 85 3.15 4.92 0.11
C GLN A 85 1.82 4.24 -0.21
N ALA A 86 1.48 3.16 0.48
CA ALA A 86 0.19 2.49 0.30
C ALA A 86 -0.99 3.40 0.64
N ALA A 87 -0.92 4.13 1.76
CA ALA A 87 -1.94 5.11 2.14
C ALA A 87 -2.08 6.24 1.12
N ASP A 88 -0.96 6.72 0.56
CA ASP A 88 -0.97 7.78 -0.44
C ASP A 88 -1.50 7.33 -1.82
N MET A 89 -1.55 6.03 -2.08
CA MET A 89 -2.14 5.46 -3.29
C MET A 89 -3.62 5.07 -3.14
N THR A 90 -4.21 5.27 -1.97
CA THR A 90 -5.58 4.82 -1.67
C THR A 90 -6.61 5.86 -2.08
N VAL A 91 -7.69 5.41 -2.72
CA VAL A 91 -8.88 6.20 -3.09
C VAL A 91 -10.14 5.65 -2.43
N THR A 92 -11.14 6.51 -2.27
CA THR A 92 -12.44 6.12 -1.74
C THR A 92 -13.44 5.94 -2.88
N CYS A 93 -14.17 4.83 -2.91
CA CYS A 93 -15.20 4.62 -3.90
C CYS A 93 -16.39 5.58 -3.69
N PRO A 94 -16.82 6.35 -4.69
CA PRO A 94 -17.98 7.23 -4.54
C PRO A 94 -19.32 6.46 -4.46
N GLY A 95 -19.34 5.18 -4.87
CA GLY A 95 -20.56 4.36 -4.85
C GLY A 95 -20.78 3.59 -3.55
N CYS A 96 -19.72 2.98 -2.98
CA CYS A 96 -19.84 2.13 -1.80
C CYS A 96 -18.98 2.56 -0.61
N SER A 97 -18.22 3.65 -0.73
CA SER A 97 -17.32 4.20 0.30
C SER A 97 -16.19 3.26 0.75
N MET A 98 -15.97 2.16 0.05
CA MET A 98 -14.83 1.27 0.30
C MET A 98 -13.54 1.89 -0.24
N HIS A 99 -12.41 1.56 0.42
CA HIS A 99 -11.09 2.01 0.03
C HIS A 99 -10.37 0.96 -0.83
N TYR A 100 -9.64 1.40 -1.86
CA TYR A 100 -8.83 0.54 -2.72
C TYR A 100 -7.69 1.34 -3.36
N TYR A 101 -6.71 0.67 -3.95
CA TYR A 101 -5.61 1.36 -4.63
C TYR A 101 -6.04 1.89 -5.99
N TYR A 102 -5.63 3.12 -6.30
CA TYR A 102 -6.06 3.84 -7.52
C TYR A 102 -5.67 3.13 -8.81
N ASP A 103 -4.60 2.35 -8.80
CA ASP A 103 -4.06 1.60 -9.94
C ASP A 103 -4.71 0.23 -10.13
N PHE A 104 -5.67 -0.14 -9.26
CA PHE A 104 -6.42 -1.37 -9.41
C PHE A 104 -7.19 -1.40 -10.75
N ILE A 105 -7.01 -2.50 -11.48
CA ILE A 105 -7.75 -2.79 -12.72
C ILE A 105 -8.70 -3.95 -12.42
N HIS A 106 -9.98 -3.72 -12.65
CA HIS A 106 -11.00 -4.74 -12.40
C HIS A 106 -10.86 -5.87 -13.44
N PRO A 107 -10.68 -7.14 -13.05
CA PRO A 107 -10.37 -8.23 -13.99
C PRO A 107 -11.47 -8.49 -15.03
N GLU A 108 -12.74 -8.22 -14.70
CA GLU A 108 -13.85 -8.47 -15.62
C GLU A 108 -14.08 -7.34 -16.62
N THR A 109 -13.74 -6.10 -16.24
CA THR A 109 -14.02 -4.91 -17.08
C THR A 109 -12.76 -4.37 -17.77
N GLU A 110 -11.58 -4.85 -17.37
CA GLU A 110 -10.27 -4.35 -17.78
C GLU A 110 -10.13 -2.83 -17.59
N ALA A 111 -10.86 -2.26 -16.64
CA ALA A 111 -10.93 -0.82 -16.38
C ALA A 111 -10.69 -0.51 -14.89
N HIS A 112 -10.42 0.76 -14.61
CA HIS A 112 -10.25 1.25 -13.24
C HIS A 112 -11.62 1.43 -12.56
N HIS A 113 -12.21 0.32 -12.15
CA HIS A 113 -13.46 0.28 -11.41
C HIS A 113 -13.22 -0.18 -9.97
N CYS A 114 -14.14 0.20 -9.08
CA CYS A 114 -14.11 -0.27 -7.70
C CYS A 114 -14.21 -1.81 -7.64
N PRO A 115 -13.32 -2.49 -6.92
CA PRO A 115 -13.37 -3.96 -6.81
C PRO A 115 -14.59 -4.51 -6.07
N TYR A 116 -15.31 -3.65 -5.35
CA TYR A 116 -16.43 -4.07 -4.49
C TYR A 116 -17.82 -3.82 -5.10
N CYS A 117 -17.94 -2.83 -5.97
CA CYS A 117 -19.26 -2.45 -6.52
C CYS A 117 -19.25 -2.04 -8.00
N THR A 118 -18.13 -2.21 -8.67
CA THR A 118 -17.91 -1.88 -10.09
C THR A 118 -18.16 -0.42 -10.49
N THR A 119 -18.36 0.49 -9.53
CA THR A 119 -18.43 1.93 -9.81
C THR A 119 -17.10 2.41 -10.41
N PRO A 120 -17.11 3.26 -11.46
CA PRO A 120 -15.90 3.84 -12.01
C PRO A 120 -15.07 4.57 -10.93
N ARG A 121 -13.75 4.48 -11.05
CA ARG A 121 -12.81 5.19 -10.16
C ARG A 121 -13.11 6.70 -10.19
N PRO A 122 -13.07 7.39 -9.03
CA PRO A 122 -13.20 8.84 -9.00
C PRO A 122 -12.08 9.52 -9.81
N GLN A 123 -12.32 10.74 -10.23
CA GLN A 123 -11.28 11.56 -10.85
C GLN A 123 -10.26 11.95 -9.77
N VAL A 124 -8.99 11.66 -10.02
CA VAL A 124 -7.90 11.90 -9.08
C VAL A 124 -6.77 12.69 -9.72
N LEU A 125 -6.10 13.50 -8.89
CA LEU A 125 -4.80 14.06 -9.18
C LEU A 125 -3.73 13.06 -8.75
N ILE A 126 -2.78 12.78 -9.63
CA ILE A 126 -1.62 11.92 -9.36
C ILE A 126 -0.38 12.81 -9.41
N LEU A 127 0.34 12.85 -8.30
CA LEU A 127 1.65 13.47 -8.20
C LEU A 127 2.70 12.37 -8.13
N GLU A 128 3.70 12.46 -8.99
CA GLU A 128 4.82 11.54 -9.00
C GLU A 128 6.12 12.30 -8.74
N SER A 129 6.88 11.87 -7.76
CA SER A 129 8.22 12.38 -7.54
C SER A 129 9.27 11.44 -8.12
N TYR A 130 10.32 12.03 -8.67
CA TYR A 130 11.42 11.31 -9.31
C TYR A 130 12.75 11.79 -8.76
N ARG A 131 13.70 10.87 -8.63
CA ARG A 131 15.07 11.26 -8.27
C ARG A 131 15.76 11.91 -9.47
N TRP A 132 16.17 13.15 -9.32
CA TRP A 132 16.90 13.87 -10.35
C TRP A 132 18.33 13.31 -10.49
N LYS A 133 18.68 12.84 -11.68
CA LYS A 133 20.00 12.28 -12.02
C LYS A 133 20.71 13.07 -13.12
N GLY A 134 20.22 14.24 -13.48
CA GLY A 134 20.76 15.08 -14.58
C GLY A 134 19.81 15.14 -15.78
N THR A 135 20.10 16.07 -16.70
CA THR A 135 19.22 16.38 -17.85
C THR A 135 19.14 15.26 -18.88
N ASP A 136 20.20 14.47 -19.02
CA ASP A 136 20.35 13.46 -20.07
C ASP A 136 20.00 12.04 -19.61
N THR A 137 19.55 11.89 -18.37
CA THR A 137 19.15 10.59 -17.82
C THR A 137 17.63 10.44 -17.92
N PRO A 138 17.09 9.39 -18.57
CA PRO A 138 15.67 9.11 -18.57
C PRO A 138 15.13 9.01 -17.14
N LEU A 139 13.90 9.49 -16.92
CA LEU A 139 13.20 9.28 -15.66
C LEU A 139 12.96 7.77 -15.48
N GLU A 140 13.38 7.29 -14.32
CA GLU A 140 13.10 5.90 -13.89
C GLU A 140 11.67 5.79 -13.33
N LEU A 141 11.40 4.70 -12.63
CA LEU A 141 10.16 4.60 -11.87
C LEU A 141 10.08 5.70 -10.80
N PRO A 142 8.90 6.24 -10.54
CA PRO A 142 8.74 7.26 -9.51
C PRO A 142 9.15 6.71 -8.14
N CYS A 143 9.82 7.55 -7.36
CA CYS A 143 10.17 7.26 -5.97
C CYS A 143 8.93 7.25 -5.09
N TRP A 144 7.96 8.12 -5.39
CA TRP A 144 6.71 8.25 -4.65
C TRP A 144 5.55 8.58 -5.58
N ARG A 145 4.36 8.05 -5.26
CA ARG A 145 3.08 8.44 -5.85
C ARG A 145 2.15 8.92 -4.74
N TYR A 146 1.55 10.07 -4.98
CA TYR A 146 0.57 10.68 -4.08
C TYR A 146 -0.71 10.93 -4.86
N VAL A 147 -1.78 10.27 -4.46
CA VAL A 147 -3.06 10.26 -5.19
C VAL A 147 -4.13 10.86 -4.30
N ARG A 148 -4.80 11.89 -4.78
CA ARG A 148 -5.92 12.53 -4.05
C ARG A 148 -7.01 12.97 -5.00
N GLU A 149 -8.23 12.88 -4.54
CA GLU A 149 -9.33 13.59 -5.16
C GLU A 149 -9.15 15.09 -4.92
N ILE A 150 -9.38 15.88 -5.97
CA ILE A 150 -9.32 17.33 -5.88
C ILE A 150 -10.60 17.93 -6.48
N PRO A 151 -11.65 18.13 -5.66
CA PRO A 151 -12.87 18.76 -6.09
C PRO A 151 -12.62 20.19 -6.62
N PRO A 152 -13.41 20.69 -7.58
CA PRO A 152 -13.32 22.07 -8.03
C PRO A 152 -13.43 23.07 -6.85
N GLY A 153 -12.56 24.07 -6.84
CA GLY A 153 -12.51 25.07 -5.78
C GLY A 153 -11.86 24.60 -4.48
N SER A 154 -11.31 23.39 -4.42
CA SER A 154 -10.62 22.88 -3.25
C SER A 154 -9.11 23.19 -3.27
N GLU A 155 -8.49 23.09 -2.10
CA GLU A 155 -7.04 23.15 -1.93
C GLU A 155 -6.53 21.84 -1.33
N LEU A 156 -5.44 21.35 -1.88
CA LEU A 156 -4.75 20.13 -1.46
C LEU A 156 -3.36 20.50 -0.94
N THR A 157 -3.07 20.04 0.26
CA THR A 157 -1.73 20.13 0.86
C THR A 157 -0.94 18.88 0.55
N VAL A 158 0.23 19.02 -0.09
CA VAL A 158 1.13 17.91 -0.37
C VAL A 158 2.20 17.84 0.70
N PRO A 159 2.28 16.74 1.45
CA PRO A 159 3.24 16.60 2.54
C PRO A 159 4.66 16.42 2.01
N ARG A 160 5.63 16.83 2.82
CA ARG A 160 7.05 16.82 2.47
C ARG A 160 7.60 15.45 2.12
N ARG A 161 7.08 14.38 2.75
CA ARG A 161 7.49 12.99 2.46
C ARG A 161 7.37 12.59 0.98
N VAL A 162 6.49 13.25 0.23
CA VAL A 162 6.31 12.98 -1.22
C VAL A 162 7.55 13.37 -2.02
N PHE A 163 8.33 14.34 -1.52
CA PHE A 163 9.52 14.87 -2.20
C PHE A 163 10.83 14.38 -1.59
N ASP A 164 10.79 13.92 -0.33
CA ASP A 164 11.98 13.49 0.40
C ASP A 164 11.66 12.27 1.27
N GLU A 165 12.06 11.11 0.80
CA GLU A 165 11.86 9.81 1.44
C GLU A 165 12.51 9.69 2.83
N PHE A 166 13.52 10.53 3.13
CA PHE A 166 14.20 10.52 4.44
C PHE A 166 13.43 11.31 5.52
N LEU A 167 12.39 12.06 5.15
CA LEU A 167 11.62 12.90 6.07
C LEU A 167 10.27 12.31 6.48
N MET A 168 10.18 11.00 6.48
CA MET A 168 8.96 10.25 6.82
C MET A 168 8.34 10.64 8.17
N LEU A 169 9.16 11.00 9.14
CA LEU A 169 8.71 11.35 10.50
C LEU A 169 8.22 12.80 10.63
N ASP A 170 8.60 13.68 9.71
CA ASP A 170 8.10 15.07 9.60
C ASP A 170 6.95 15.19 8.59
N SER A 171 6.16 14.15 8.49
CA SER A 171 5.28 13.85 7.36
C SER A 171 4.17 14.88 7.10
N ASP A 172 3.77 15.67 8.09
CA ASP A 172 2.60 16.53 8.01
C ASP A 172 2.94 17.98 7.64
N THR A 173 4.22 18.31 7.52
CA THR A 173 4.62 19.63 7.05
C THR A 173 4.27 19.80 5.58
N ALA A 174 3.46 20.81 5.26
CA ALA A 174 3.10 21.14 3.89
C ALA A 174 4.34 21.63 3.11
N GLU A 175 4.62 21.01 1.97
CA GLU A 175 5.68 21.46 1.05
C GLU A 175 5.09 22.24 -0.13
N VAL A 176 3.98 21.75 -0.66
CA VAL A 176 3.31 22.32 -1.82
C VAL A 176 1.81 22.42 -1.55
N LEU A 177 1.20 23.50 -2.03
CA LEU A 177 -0.25 23.71 -2.07
C LEU A 177 -0.72 23.60 -3.52
N ILE A 178 -1.76 22.82 -3.74
CA ILE A 178 -2.38 22.65 -5.05
C ILE A 178 -3.83 23.08 -4.93
N SER A 179 -4.24 24.07 -5.73
CA SER A 179 -5.62 24.51 -5.79
C SER A 179 -6.24 24.22 -7.14
N SER A 180 -7.49 23.79 -7.13
CA SER A 180 -8.30 23.54 -8.33
C SER A 180 -9.26 24.71 -8.54
N GLY A 181 -9.27 25.30 -9.73
CA GLY A 181 -10.16 26.38 -10.12
C GLY A 181 -10.67 26.24 -11.55
N ASP A 182 -11.48 27.18 -11.98
CA ASP A 182 -12.10 27.15 -13.32
C ASP A 182 -11.07 27.22 -14.47
N GLU A 183 -9.91 27.81 -14.22
CA GLU A 183 -8.81 27.94 -15.19
C GLU A 183 -7.84 26.76 -15.17
N GLY A 184 -8.00 25.81 -14.26
CA GLY A 184 -7.13 24.63 -14.10
C GLY A 184 -6.55 24.45 -12.72
N ILE A 185 -5.37 23.83 -12.67
CA ILE A 185 -4.67 23.51 -11.44
C ILE A 185 -3.53 24.50 -11.20
N LEU A 186 -3.52 25.14 -10.03
CA LEU A 186 -2.47 26.06 -9.62
C LEU A 186 -1.61 25.39 -8.53
N ILE A 187 -0.31 25.37 -8.72
CA ILE A 187 0.66 24.81 -7.79
C ILE A 187 1.46 25.96 -7.16
N LYS A 188 1.51 26.00 -5.84
CA LYS A 188 2.27 26.99 -5.08
C LYS A 188 3.17 26.31 -4.06
N LYS A 189 4.34 26.89 -3.82
CA LYS A 189 5.18 26.52 -2.69
C LYS A 189 4.44 26.90 -1.40
N SER A 190 4.48 26.05 -0.39
CA SER A 190 3.96 26.38 0.93
C SER A 190 4.86 27.40 1.63
N ASP A 191 4.27 28.31 2.41
CA ASP A 191 5.03 29.29 3.24
C ASP A 191 5.90 28.59 4.30
N HIS A 192 5.62 27.34 4.61
CA HIS A 192 6.39 26.50 5.54
C HIS A 192 7.48 25.67 4.86
N ALA A 193 7.53 25.66 3.54
CA ALA A 193 8.56 24.94 2.80
C ALA A 193 9.93 25.61 3.02
N ARG A 194 10.90 24.85 3.50
CA ARG A 194 12.27 25.34 3.66
C ARG A 194 12.88 25.63 2.29
N SER A 195 13.55 26.76 2.19
CA SER A 195 14.32 27.17 1.00
C SER A 195 15.63 26.37 0.89
#